data_74a54a155f9aa4d81ee7b7bcf51b8ae1
#
_entry.id   74a54a155f9aa4d81ee7b7bcf51b8ae1
#
_cell.length_a   1.000
_cell.length_b   1.000
_cell.length_c   1.000
_cell.angle_alpha   90.00
_cell.angle_beta   90.00
_cell.angle_gamma   90.00
#
_symmetry.space_group_name_H-M   'P 1'
#
loop_
_entity.id
_entity.type
_entity.pdbx_description
1 polymer ?
#
loop_
_entity_poly.entity_id
_entity_poly.type
_entity_poly.pdbx_seq_one_letter_code
_entity_poly.pdbx_strand_id
1 'polypeptide(L)'
;MLLHPWYHISCMKKYADALPLYRQEKGFELPGVSINRTTMANWIITCSQNYLKPIYDYFHRELLKRHFLMADETPIQVLKEPVRRPQNKSYIWLMRSGEERLPPIILYHYTETRAGGNAADFLDGIDEGSYVMVDGYSGYNRLKKIRRCCYAHIRRYLMEAIPSGQEKDYSHPAVQGVLYCNKLFEYERSYKAKGLSYAQVYKRLQKDAKPVVEGFMRWLDGQHPEKGSRMDRAVTYIQNRKDTLMTYLEDGRCSLSNNASENSLRPVTLGRKNWLFSDSQDGANASMIVYTMVEMAKAHGLHPYNYLKYLLDSRPGTNTTDAELKDLAPWSEKARIECNKKSE
;
A
#
# COMPACT_ATOMS: atom_id res chain seq x y z
N MET A 1 31.22 4.97 12.29
CA MET A 1 30.51 6.26 12.32
C MET A 1 29.49 6.20 13.45
N LEU A 2 29.63 7.09 14.47
CA LEU A 2 28.61 7.19 15.53
C LEU A 2 27.34 7.77 14.91
N LEU A 3 26.22 7.07 15.04
CA LEU A 3 24.91 7.58 14.61
C LEU A 3 24.60 8.82 15.48
N HIS A 4 24.39 9.95 14.83
CA HIS A 4 24.08 11.19 15.56
C HIS A 4 22.71 11.06 16.23
N PRO A 5 22.54 11.41 17.52
CA PRO A 5 21.27 11.25 18.24
C PRO A 5 20.05 11.90 17.55
N TRP A 6 20.26 12.93 16.75
CA TRP A 6 19.21 13.66 16.01
C TRP A 6 18.65 12.92 14.79
N TYR A 7 19.27 11.81 14.37
CA TYR A 7 18.82 11.06 13.19
C TYR A 7 17.38 10.53 13.36
N HIS A 8 17.10 9.87 14.49
CA HIS A 8 15.77 9.31 14.76
C HIS A 8 14.70 10.40 14.79
N ILE A 9 15.03 11.55 15.36
CA ILE A 9 14.13 12.70 15.44
C ILE A 9 13.83 13.24 14.03
N SER A 10 14.86 13.40 13.17
CA SER A 10 14.68 13.89 11.82
C SER A 10 13.83 12.93 10.96
N CYS A 11 14.05 11.62 11.10
CA CYS A 11 13.24 10.60 10.44
C CYS A 11 11.78 10.65 10.91
N MET A 12 11.53 10.69 12.22
CA MET A 12 10.18 10.77 12.77
C MET A 12 9.45 12.01 12.28
N LYS A 13 10.06 13.18 12.44
CA LYS A 13 9.46 14.45 12.01
C LYS A 13 9.15 14.44 10.51
N LYS A 14 10.02 13.87 9.67
CA LYS A 14 9.78 13.85 8.21
C LYS A 14 8.72 12.83 7.81
N TYR A 15 8.79 11.58 8.29
CA TYR A 15 8.02 10.47 7.73
C TYR A 15 6.77 10.10 8.54
N ALA A 16 6.72 10.46 9.83
CA ALA A 16 5.53 10.29 10.64
C ALA A 16 4.71 11.58 10.77
N ASP A 17 5.40 12.74 10.97
CA ASP A 17 4.74 14.04 11.17
C ASP A 17 4.63 14.84 9.88
N ALA A 18 5.16 14.32 8.76
CA ALA A 18 5.21 14.95 7.45
C ALA A 18 5.89 16.36 7.46
N LEU A 19 6.87 16.58 8.36
CA LEU A 19 7.60 17.84 8.49
C LEU A 19 8.84 17.86 7.57
N PRO A 20 8.91 18.73 6.54
CA PRO A 20 10.05 18.83 5.64
C PRO A 20 11.37 19.13 6.36
N LEU A 21 12.50 18.64 5.84
CA LEU A 21 13.82 18.89 6.42
C LEU A 21 14.14 20.39 6.52
N TYR A 22 13.69 21.20 5.56
CA TYR A 22 13.82 22.66 5.62
C TYR A 22 13.18 23.26 6.88
N ARG A 23 11.96 22.81 7.24
CA ARG A 23 11.29 23.29 8.45
C ARG A 23 11.96 22.76 9.71
N GLN A 24 12.54 21.58 9.67
CA GLN A 24 13.31 21.04 10.79
C GLN A 24 14.61 21.84 11.00
N GLU A 25 15.33 22.20 9.92
CA GLU A 25 16.49 23.08 9.95
C GLU A 25 16.16 24.39 10.68
N LYS A 26 15.08 25.06 10.29
CA LYS A 26 14.60 26.28 10.95
C LYS A 26 14.22 26.04 12.42
N GLY A 27 13.62 24.92 12.72
CA GLY A 27 13.26 24.56 14.12
C GLY A 27 14.49 24.31 15.01
N PHE A 28 15.59 23.80 14.45
CA PHE A 28 16.85 23.60 15.18
C PHE A 28 17.64 24.89 15.37
N GLU A 29 17.53 25.86 14.46
CA GLU A 29 18.16 27.21 14.61
C GLU A 29 17.63 27.95 15.83
N LEU A 30 16.35 27.80 16.20
CA LEU A 30 15.72 28.51 17.32
C LEU A 30 16.43 28.28 18.67
N PRO A 31 16.77 27.06 19.08
CA PRO A 31 17.55 26.78 20.27
C PRO A 31 19.07 26.93 20.07
N GLY A 32 19.54 27.45 18.92
CA GLY A 32 20.96 27.65 18.62
C GLY A 32 21.68 26.43 18.06
N VAL A 33 20.95 25.36 17.61
CA VAL A 33 21.56 24.17 17.02
C VAL A 33 21.64 24.35 15.51
N SER A 34 22.84 24.31 14.95
CA SER A 34 23.08 24.44 13.52
C SER A 34 23.18 23.06 12.86
N ILE A 35 22.07 22.56 12.32
CA ILE A 35 22.00 21.31 11.52
C ILE A 35 21.28 21.64 10.22
N ASN A 36 22.01 21.66 9.11
CA ASN A 36 21.41 21.96 7.82
C ASN A 36 20.66 20.76 7.21
N ARG A 37 19.71 21.05 6.31
CA ARG A 37 18.88 20.03 5.64
C ARG A 37 19.68 19.02 4.83
N THR A 38 20.81 19.43 4.26
CA THR A 38 21.71 18.53 3.48
C THR A 38 22.34 17.48 4.39
N THR A 39 22.82 17.89 5.57
CA THR A 39 23.34 16.98 6.59
C THR A 39 22.28 15.98 7.03
N MET A 40 21.06 16.43 7.32
CA MET A 40 19.94 15.54 7.69
C MET A 40 19.58 14.57 6.53
N ALA A 41 19.57 15.05 5.28
CA ALA A 41 19.31 14.20 4.12
C ALA A 41 20.37 13.12 3.95
N ASN A 42 21.66 13.47 4.09
CA ASN A 42 22.76 12.55 4.01
C ASN A 42 22.71 11.49 5.12
N TRP A 43 22.34 11.88 6.33
CA TRP A 43 22.11 10.92 7.41
C TRP A 43 21.05 9.90 7.04
N ILE A 44 19.88 10.37 6.54
CA ILE A 44 18.77 9.51 6.13
C ILE A 44 19.21 8.54 5.05
N ILE A 45 19.90 9.02 4.00
CA ILE A 45 20.40 8.18 2.91
C ILE A 45 21.38 7.12 3.43
N THR A 46 22.41 7.55 4.17
CA THR A 46 23.46 6.65 4.68
C THR A 46 22.90 5.58 5.61
N CYS A 47 22.01 5.97 6.55
CA CYS A 47 21.44 5.00 7.48
C CYS A 47 20.47 4.05 6.81
N SER A 48 19.69 4.53 5.82
CA SER A 48 18.80 3.67 5.06
C SER A 48 19.56 2.62 4.27
N GLN A 49 20.63 3.02 3.59
CA GLN A 49 21.44 2.11 2.77
C GLN A 49 22.21 1.10 3.63
N ASN A 50 22.82 1.54 4.74
CA ASN A 50 23.72 0.71 5.51
C ASN A 50 23.02 -0.16 6.56
N TYR A 51 21.91 0.32 7.16
CA TYR A 51 21.32 -0.35 8.32
C TYR A 51 19.85 -0.73 8.12
N LEU A 52 19.04 0.03 7.36
CA LEU A 52 17.63 -0.30 7.18
C LEU A 52 17.36 -1.17 5.96
N LYS A 53 18.22 -1.12 4.94
CA LYS A 53 18.10 -1.93 3.72
C LYS A 53 18.08 -3.44 4.00
N PRO A 54 18.93 -4.03 4.86
CA PRO A 54 18.89 -5.46 5.16
C PRO A 54 17.53 -5.92 5.73
N ILE A 55 16.93 -5.15 6.64
CA ILE A 55 15.62 -5.49 7.20
C ILE A 55 14.49 -5.23 6.19
N TYR A 56 14.63 -4.22 5.32
CA TYR A 56 13.70 -4.00 4.20
C TYR A 56 13.70 -5.20 3.26
N ASP A 57 14.88 -5.71 2.88
CA ASP A 57 15.01 -6.89 2.01
C ASP A 57 14.46 -8.16 2.67
N TYR A 58 14.63 -8.30 3.99
CA TYR A 58 14.00 -9.36 4.74
C TYR A 58 12.48 -9.27 4.68
N PHE A 59 11.88 -8.08 4.87
CA PHE A 59 10.43 -7.90 4.72
C PHE A 59 9.95 -8.21 3.31
N HIS A 60 10.75 -7.88 2.28
CA HIS A 60 10.41 -8.21 0.91
C HIS A 60 10.34 -9.73 0.72
N ARG A 61 11.35 -10.49 1.17
CA ARG A 61 11.31 -11.95 1.13
C ARG A 61 10.12 -12.55 1.88
N GLU A 62 9.77 -11.98 3.03
CA GLU A 62 8.59 -12.41 3.79
C GLU A 62 7.26 -12.04 3.10
N LEU A 63 7.21 -10.92 2.37
CA LEU A 63 6.05 -10.52 1.57
C LEU A 63 5.81 -11.50 0.43
N LEU A 64 6.87 -11.94 -0.27
CA LEU A 64 6.76 -12.89 -1.39
C LEU A 64 6.21 -14.27 -0.98
N LYS A 65 6.27 -14.63 0.30
CA LYS A 65 5.68 -15.85 0.86
C LYS A 65 4.17 -15.72 1.15
N ARG A 66 3.58 -14.53 0.97
CA ARG A 66 2.18 -14.29 1.26
C ARG A 66 1.30 -14.79 0.13
N HIS A 67 0.15 -15.33 0.49
CA HIS A 67 -0.80 -15.87 -0.48
C HIS A 67 -1.70 -14.79 -1.11
N PHE A 68 -2.02 -13.74 -0.36
CA PHE A 68 -2.83 -12.63 -0.85
C PHE A 68 -2.09 -11.31 -0.65
N LEU A 69 -1.75 -10.68 -1.76
CA LEU A 69 -1.06 -9.40 -1.80
C LEU A 69 -1.99 -8.32 -2.36
N MET A 70 -1.64 -7.09 -2.09
CA MET A 70 -2.28 -5.90 -2.66
C MET A 70 -1.20 -4.96 -3.16
N ALA A 71 -1.45 -4.34 -4.32
CA ALA A 71 -0.54 -3.37 -4.91
C ALA A 71 -1.29 -2.11 -5.34
N ASP A 72 -0.58 -0.98 -5.28
CA ASP A 72 -1.05 0.32 -5.73
C ASP A 72 0.15 1.22 -6.02
N GLU A 73 0.00 2.32 -6.74
CA GLU A 73 1.10 3.23 -7.01
C GLU A 73 0.67 4.69 -7.02
N THR A 74 1.64 5.57 -6.78
CA THR A 74 1.43 7.02 -6.81
C THR A 74 2.62 7.74 -7.46
N PRO A 75 2.40 8.80 -8.26
CA PRO A 75 3.50 9.54 -8.84
C PRO A 75 4.30 10.31 -7.78
N ILE A 76 5.60 10.46 -8.03
CA ILE A 76 6.51 11.35 -7.32
C ILE A 76 7.37 12.10 -8.35
N GLN A 77 7.83 13.29 -7.99
CA GLN A 77 8.82 14.02 -8.74
C GLN A 77 10.20 13.81 -8.12
N VAL A 78 11.21 13.48 -8.95
CA VAL A 78 12.61 13.41 -8.56
C VAL A 78 13.42 14.31 -9.49
N LEU A 79 14.19 15.25 -8.93
CA LEU A 79 14.82 16.30 -9.74
C LEU A 79 16.08 15.83 -10.46
N LYS A 80 16.88 15.00 -9.80
CA LYS A 80 18.17 14.50 -10.31
C LYS A 80 18.07 13.01 -10.59
N GLU A 81 17.53 12.68 -11.76
CA GLU A 81 17.55 11.32 -12.31
C GLU A 81 18.45 11.30 -13.55
N PRO A 82 19.31 10.29 -13.73
CA PRO A 82 20.13 10.18 -14.93
C PRO A 82 19.27 10.18 -16.20
N VAL A 83 19.68 10.95 -17.21
CA VAL A 83 19.03 10.96 -18.54
C VAL A 83 17.57 11.43 -18.57
N ARG A 84 16.97 11.83 -17.41
CA ARG A 84 15.57 12.24 -17.34
C ARG A 84 15.43 13.72 -16.95
N ARG A 85 14.38 14.34 -17.50
CA ARG A 85 14.08 15.74 -17.16
C ARG A 85 13.40 15.81 -15.77
N PRO A 86 13.66 16.86 -14.97
CA PRO A 86 13.06 17.02 -13.63
C PRO A 86 11.52 17.01 -13.63
N GLN A 87 10.87 17.34 -14.74
CA GLN A 87 9.40 17.33 -14.91
C GLN A 87 8.81 15.94 -15.13
N ASN A 88 9.64 14.94 -15.41
CA ASN A 88 9.17 13.57 -15.61
C ASN A 88 8.63 13.02 -14.29
N LYS A 89 7.54 12.27 -14.38
CA LYS A 89 6.95 11.58 -13.24
C LYS A 89 7.66 10.26 -13.01
N SER A 90 8.17 10.08 -11.80
CA SER A 90 8.60 8.81 -11.25
C SER A 90 7.51 8.26 -10.34
N TYR A 91 7.64 7.04 -9.83
CA TYR A 91 6.54 6.39 -9.14
C TYR A 91 7.01 5.72 -7.84
N ILE A 92 6.12 5.74 -6.89
CA ILE A 92 6.21 4.96 -5.67
C ILE A 92 5.18 3.84 -5.80
N TRP A 93 5.65 2.62 -5.75
CA TRP A 93 4.85 1.41 -5.67
C TRP A 93 4.66 1.03 -4.22
N LEU A 94 3.44 0.72 -3.86
CA LEU A 94 3.09 0.10 -2.61
C LEU A 94 2.82 -1.37 -2.89
N MET A 95 3.48 -2.25 -2.15
CA MET A 95 3.20 -3.68 -2.11
C MET A 95 2.94 -4.06 -0.65
N ARG A 96 1.83 -4.72 -0.40
CA ARG A 96 1.49 -5.14 0.96
C ARG A 96 0.82 -6.51 0.98
N SER A 97 0.90 -7.17 2.14
CA SER A 97 0.07 -8.34 2.39
C SER A 97 -1.40 -7.93 2.54
N GLY A 98 -2.30 -8.80 2.12
CA GLY A 98 -3.72 -8.70 2.43
C GLY A 98 -4.03 -9.07 3.88
N GLU A 99 -5.33 -9.17 4.17
CA GLU A 99 -5.81 -9.51 5.52
C GLU A 99 -5.82 -11.05 5.71
N GLU A 100 -4.64 -11.66 5.87
CA GLU A 100 -4.48 -13.11 5.98
C GLU A 100 -4.43 -13.64 7.43
N ARG A 101 -4.77 -12.80 8.43
CA ARG A 101 -4.60 -13.10 9.88
C ARG A 101 -3.14 -13.39 10.26
N LEU A 102 -2.22 -12.96 9.44
CA LEU A 102 -0.79 -12.95 9.68
C LEU A 102 -0.35 -11.49 9.92
N PRO A 103 0.80 -11.28 10.57
CA PRO A 103 1.35 -9.94 10.74
C PRO A 103 1.41 -9.19 9.40
N PRO A 104 0.85 -7.98 9.28
CA PRO A 104 0.84 -7.25 8.02
C PRO A 104 2.26 -6.87 7.58
N ILE A 105 2.50 -6.88 6.27
CA ILE A 105 3.75 -6.39 5.66
C ILE A 105 3.38 -5.29 4.68
N ILE A 106 4.08 -4.16 4.78
CA ILE A 106 3.84 -2.96 3.97
C ILE A 106 5.19 -2.49 3.44
N LEU A 107 5.36 -2.46 2.12
CA LEU A 107 6.60 -2.05 1.47
C LEU A 107 6.33 -0.94 0.46
N TYR A 108 7.19 0.06 0.46
CA TYR A 108 7.22 1.09 -0.56
C TYR A 108 8.47 0.92 -1.41
N HIS A 109 8.31 1.05 -2.71
CA HIS A 109 9.39 0.90 -3.67
C HIS A 109 9.37 2.05 -4.67
N TYR A 110 10.51 2.69 -4.90
CA TYR A 110 10.66 3.77 -5.87
C TYR A 110 11.11 3.21 -7.23
N THR A 111 10.52 3.75 -8.30
CA THR A 111 10.99 3.51 -9.67
C THR A 111 10.90 4.77 -10.52
N GLU A 112 11.75 4.88 -11.53
CA GLU A 112 11.78 6.02 -12.44
C GLU A 112 10.53 6.11 -13.34
N THR A 113 9.84 4.98 -13.58
CA THR A 113 8.72 4.92 -14.52
C THR A 113 7.53 4.16 -13.92
N ARG A 114 6.35 4.34 -14.53
CA ARG A 114 5.16 3.52 -14.26
C ARG A 114 5.12 2.23 -15.09
N ALA A 115 6.26 1.78 -15.65
CA ALA A 115 6.26 0.58 -16.48
C ALA A 115 5.81 -0.65 -15.69
N GLY A 116 4.93 -1.45 -16.28
CA GLY A 116 4.39 -2.64 -15.61
C GLY A 116 5.44 -3.71 -15.28
N GLY A 117 6.62 -3.67 -15.91
CA GLY A 117 7.77 -4.48 -15.53
C GLY A 117 8.21 -4.25 -14.08
N ASN A 118 8.15 -3.01 -13.60
CA ASN A 118 8.57 -2.68 -12.23
C ASN A 118 7.80 -3.45 -11.16
N ALA A 119 6.47 -3.58 -11.32
CA ALA A 119 5.66 -4.37 -10.40
C ALA A 119 5.93 -5.88 -10.54
N ALA A 120 6.13 -6.35 -11.77
CA ALA A 120 6.44 -7.75 -12.05
C ALA A 120 7.81 -8.14 -11.46
N ASP A 121 8.83 -7.31 -11.66
CA ASP A 121 10.18 -7.54 -11.14
C ASP A 121 10.21 -7.51 -9.60
N PHE A 122 9.44 -6.58 -8.97
CA PHE A 122 9.35 -6.52 -7.51
C PHE A 122 8.62 -7.72 -6.90
N LEU A 123 7.66 -8.29 -7.62
CA LEU A 123 6.89 -9.45 -7.18
C LEU A 123 7.41 -10.76 -7.79
N ASP A 124 8.61 -10.75 -8.40
CA ASP A 124 9.23 -11.98 -8.88
C ASP A 124 9.50 -12.95 -7.71
N GLY A 125 9.21 -14.22 -7.93
CA GLY A 125 9.34 -15.25 -6.89
C GLY A 125 8.13 -15.41 -5.97
N ILE A 126 7.00 -14.72 -6.20
CA ILE A 126 5.75 -15.05 -5.47
C ILE A 126 5.28 -16.46 -5.80
N ASP A 127 4.70 -17.13 -4.79
CA ASP A 127 4.10 -18.46 -4.96
C ASP A 127 3.08 -18.47 -6.10
N GLU A 128 3.09 -19.51 -6.91
CA GLU A 128 2.14 -19.68 -8.01
C GLU A 128 0.67 -19.68 -7.57
N GLY A 129 0.37 -20.06 -6.34
CA GLY A 129 -0.95 -20.01 -5.71
C GLY A 129 -1.39 -18.62 -5.21
N SER A 130 -0.50 -17.63 -5.20
CA SER A 130 -0.78 -16.31 -4.64
C SER A 130 -1.64 -15.43 -5.54
N TYR A 131 -2.35 -14.49 -4.92
CA TYR A 131 -3.20 -13.51 -5.60
C TYR A 131 -2.70 -12.10 -5.33
N VAL A 132 -2.68 -11.24 -6.36
CA VAL A 132 -2.33 -9.84 -6.22
C VAL A 132 -3.54 -8.99 -6.58
N MET A 133 -4.12 -8.29 -5.60
CA MET A 133 -5.18 -7.33 -5.85
C MET A 133 -4.59 -5.99 -6.28
N VAL A 134 -5.09 -5.47 -7.38
CA VAL A 134 -4.66 -4.20 -7.96
C VAL A 134 -5.87 -3.38 -8.41
N ASP A 135 -5.63 -2.12 -8.75
CA ASP A 135 -6.61 -1.31 -9.47
C ASP A 135 -6.69 -1.69 -10.97
N GLY A 136 -7.35 -0.87 -11.75
CA GLY A 136 -7.52 -1.10 -13.19
C GLY A 136 -6.35 -0.66 -14.07
N TYR A 137 -5.17 -0.36 -13.55
CA TYR A 137 -4.04 0.07 -14.36
C TYR A 137 -3.50 -1.09 -15.23
N SER A 138 -3.37 -0.85 -16.54
CA SER A 138 -2.96 -1.87 -17.53
C SER A 138 -1.52 -2.38 -17.32
N GLY A 139 -0.66 -1.62 -16.65
CA GLY A 139 0.71 -2.03 -16.32
C GLY A 139 0.77 -3.32 -15.52
N TYR A 140 -0.23 -3.58 -14.68
CA TYR A 140 -0.33 -4.82 -13.92
C TYR A 140 -0.64 -6.07 -14.79
N ASN A 141 -0.94 -5.92 -16.08
CA ASN A 141 -1.21 -7.04 -16.99
C ASN A 141 -0.02 -8.00 -17.15
N ARG A 142 1.17 -7.57 -16.78
CA ARG A 142 2.38 -8.40 -16.79
C ARG A 142 2.48 -9.36 -15.60
N LEU A 143 1.71 -9.12 -14.53
CA LEU A 143 1.65 -10.03 -13.39
C LEU A 143 0.88 -11.30 -13.80
N LYS A 144 1.44 -12.49 -13.51
CA LYS A 144 0.86 -13.77 -13.93
C LYS A 144 -0.45 -14.13 -13.23
N LYS A 145 -0.70 -13.58 -12.01
CA LYS A 145 -1.88 -13.90 -11.19
C LYS A 145 -2.50 -12.64 -10.61
N ILE A 146 -3.25 -11.95 -11.45
CA ILE A 146 -3.83 -10.66 -11.09
C ILE A 146 -5.30 -10.81 -10.77
N ARG A 147 -5.71 -10.12 -9.70
CA ARG A 147 -7.11 -9.85 -9.40
C ARG A 147 -7.36 -8.36 -9.51
N ARG A 148 -7.84 -7.95 -10.67
CA ARG A 148 -8.05 -6.56 -11.03
C ARG A 148 -9.38 -5.98 -10.56
N CYS A 149 -10.11 -6.64 -9.69
CA CYS A 149 -11.44 -6.21 -9.36
C CYS A 149 -11.55 -5.65 -7.94
N CYS A 150 -11.48 -4.34 -7.83
CA CYS A 150 -11.88 -3.63 -6.63
C CYS A 150 -13.37 -3.23 -6.76
N TYR A 151 -14.25 -3.96 -6.10
CA TYR A 151 -15.69 -3.64 -6.06
C TYR A 151 -15.98 -2.27 -5.42
N ALA A 152 -15.08 -1.73 -4.60
CA ALA A 152 -15.20 -0.37 -4.09
C ALA A 152 -15.10 0.67 -5.21
N HIS A 153 -14.21 0.48 -6.19
CA HIS A 153 -14.13 1.34 -7.37
C HIS A 153 -15.38 1.20 -8.26
N ILE A 154 -15.83 -0.03 -8.51
CA ILE A 154 -17.09 -0.27 -9.26
C ILE A 154 -18.25 0.47 -8.60
N ARG A 155 -18.40 0.29 -7.30
CA ARG A 155 -19.44 0.97 -6.53
C ARG A 155 -19.31 2.49 -6.63
N ARG A 156 -18.11 3.05 -6.57
CA ARG A 156 -17.86 4.50 -6.70
C ARG A 156 -18.34 5.02 -8.05
N TYR A 157 -17.94 4.39 -9.15
CA TYR A 157 -18.38 4.79 -10.50
C TYR A 157 -19.90 4.73 -10.67
N LEU A 158 -20.54 3.69 -10.12
CA LEU A 158 -22.01 3.58 -10.14
C LEU A 158 -22.67 4.66 -9.29
N MET A 159 -22.14 4.95 -8.09
CA MET A 159 -22.64 6.06 -7.24
C MET A 159 -22.53 7.41 -7.93
N GLU A 160 -21.43 7.69 -8.63
CA GLU A 160 -21.23 8.91 -9.40
C GLU A 160 -22.17 9.01 -10.61
N ALA A 161 -22.71 7.88 -11.09
CA ALA A 161 -23.67 7.83 -12.19
C ALA A 161 -25.13 8.07 -11.73
N ILE A 162 -25.41 8.04 -10.43
CA ILE A 162 -26.73 8.34 -9.90
C ILE A 162 -26.95 9.87 -9.93
N PRO A 163 -28.04 10.39 -10.53
CA PRO A 163 -28.36 11.79 -10.44
C PRO A 163 -28.65 12.22 -9.00
N SER A 164 -28.30 13.46 -8.66
CA SER A 164 -28.55 14.01 -7.32
C SER A 164 -30.05 13.94 -6.96
N GLY A 165 -30.35 13.44 -5.77
CA GLY A 165 -31.72 13.26 -5.28
C GLY A 165 -32.40 11.97 -5.75
N GLN A 166 -31.77 11.15 -6.57
CA GLN A 166 -32.30 9.87 -7.05
C GLN A 166 -31.62 8.64 -6.37
N GLU A 167 -30.95 8.81 -5.26
CA GLU A 167 -30.26 7.75 -4.55
C GLU A 167 -31.16 6.62 -4.05
N LYS A 168 -32.47 6.89 -3.95
CA LYS A 168 -33.55 5.94 -3.54
C LYS A 168 -34.42 5.48 -4.70
N ASP A 169 -34.10 5.88 -5.92
CA ASP A 169 -34.83 5.39 -7.09
C ASP A 169 -34.29 4.01 -7.50
N TYR A 170 -34.92 2.98 -6.99
CA TYR A 170 -34.58 1.58 -7.26
C TYR A 170 -34.83 1.13 -8.72
N SER A 171 -35.53 1.93 -9.52
CA SER A 171 -35.70 1.69 -10.95
C SER A 171 -34.46 2.17 -11.75
N HIS A 172 -33.69 3.12 -11.21
CA HIS A 172 -32.51 3.67 -11.88
C HIS A 172 -31.37 2.62 -11.99
N PRO A 173 -30.85 2.37 -13.20
CA PRO A 173 -29.86 1.30 -13.41
C PRO A 173 -28.63 1.41 -12.50
N ALA A 174 -28.07 2.61 -12.29
CA ALA A 174 -26.89 2.78 -11.44
C ALA A 174 -27.20 2.40 -9.97
N VAL A 175 -28.41 2.69 -9.45
CA VAL A 175 -28.84 2.29 -8.11
C VAL A 175 -28.89 0.77 -8.01
N GLN A 176 -29.45 0.08 -9.03
CA GLN A 176 -29.48 -1.38 -9.08
C GLN A 176 -28.06 -1.97 -9.01
N GLY A 177 -27.11 -1.43 -9.80
CA GLY A 177 -25.72 -1.84 -9.75
C GLY A 177 -25.05 -1.64 -8.39
N VAL A 178 -25.36 -0.52 -7.72
CA VAL A 178 -24.89 -0.25 -6.34
C VAL A 178 -25.44 -1.26 -5.34
N LEU A 179 -26.70 -1.70 -5.49
CA LEU A 179 -27.29 -2.70 -4.59
C LEU A 179 -26.55 -4.04 -4.65
N TYR A 180 -26.12 -4.51 -5.84
CA TYR A 180 -25.28 -5.70 -5.96
C TYR A 180 -23.97 -5.54 -5.18
N CYS A 181 -23.28 -4.41 -5.36
CA CYS A 181 -22.05 -4.15 -4.62
C CYS A 181 -22.29 -4.11 -3.10
N ASN A 182 -23.33 -3.41 -2.65
CA ASN A 182 -23.68 -3.30 -1.23
C ASN A 182 -23.94 -4.68 -0.61
N LYS A 183 -24.61 -5.58 -1.34
CA LYS A 183 -24.88 -6.94 -0.88
C LYS A 183 -23.60 -7.76 -0.69
N LEU A 184 -22.65 -7.65 -1.60
CA LEU A 184 -21.34 -8.30 -1.46
C LEU A 184 -20.58 -7.77 -0.24
N PHE A 185 -20.53 -6.45 -0.04
CA PHE A 185 -19.92 -5.85 1.15
C PHE A 185 -20.61 -6.24 2.46
N GLU A 186 -21.93 -6.40 2.45
CA GLU A 186 -22.71 -6.91 3.60
C GLU A 186 -22.25 -8.32 3.98
N TYR A 187 -22.10 -9.21 2.99
CA TYR A 187 -21.61 -10.56 3.22
C TYR A 187 -20.20 -10.56 3.80
N GLU A 188 -19.27 -9.80 3.21
CA GLU A 188 -17.88 -9.72 3.71
C GLU A 188 -17.84 -9.26 5.17
N ARG A 189 -18.60 -8.21 5.53
CA ARG A 189 -18.73 -7.74 6.92
C ARG A 189 -19.30 -8.81 7.84
N SER A 190 -20.34 -9.51 7.40
CA SER A 190 -20.98 -10.59 8.17
C SER A 190 -20.01 -11.74 8.43
N TYR A 191 -19.21 -12.14 7.44
CA TYR A 191 -18.22 -13.22 7.57
C TYR A 191 -17.11 -12.84 8.56
N LYS A 192 -16.62 -11.59 8.48
CA LYS A 192 -15.63 -11.05 9.41
C LYS A 192 -16.19 -10.99 10.85
N ALA A 193 -17.40 -10.48 11.02
CA ALA A 193 -18.04 -10.38 12.34
C ALA A 193 -18.27 -11.74 13.00
N LYS A 194 -18.54 -12.77 12.21
CA LYS A 194 -18.69 -14.16 12.68
C LYS A 194 -17.38 -14.89 12.89
N GLY A 195 -16.24 -14.28 12.60
CA GLY A 195 -14.92 -14.88 12.76
C GLY A 195 -14.68 -16.13 11.90
N LEU A 196 -15.37 -16.26 10.75
CA LEU A 196 -15.29 -17.46 9.91
C LEU A 196 -13.86 -17.71 9.43
N SER A 197 -13.42 -18.98 9.41
CA SER A 197 -12.15 -19.37 8.77
C SER A 197 -12.21 -19.15 7.26
N TYR A 198 -11.07 -19.04 6.58
CA TYR A 198 -11.04 -18.85 5.11
C TYR A 198 -11.73 -19.96 4.34
N ALA A 199 -11.62 -21.21 4.80
CA ALA A 199 -12.36 -22.33 4.23
C ALA A 199 -13.89 -22.17 4.38
N GLN A 200 -14.35 -21.65 5.53
CA GLN A 200 -15.75 -21.36 5.75
C GLN A 200 -16.20 -20.16 4.90
N VAL A 201 -15.37 -19.11 4.81
CA VAL A 201 -15.63 -17.96 3.92
C VAL A 201 -15.77 -18.44 2.48
N TYR A 202 -14.84 -19.26 1.96
CA TYR A 202 -14.92 -19.83 0.61
C TYR A 202 -16.26 -20.55 0.36
N LYS A 203 -16.69 -21.43 1.28
CA LYS A 203 -18.00 -22.12 1.17
C LYS A 203 -19.16 -21.14 1.13
N ARG A 204 -19.09 -20.06 1.94
CA ARG A 204 -20.12 -19.00 1.93
C ARG A 204 -20.09 -18.18 0.64
N LEU A 205 -18.89 -17.86 0.12
CA LEU A 205 -18.77 -17.19 -1.17
C LEU A 205 -19.47 -17.97 -2.29
N GLN A 206 -19.27 -19.29 -2.35
CA GLN A 206 -19.94 -20.13 -3.36
C GLN A 206 -21.48 -20.16 -3.19
N LYS A 207 -21.98 -20.15 -1.94
CA LYS A 207 -23.40 -20.24 -1.66
C LYS A 207 -24.10 -18.87 -1.74
N ASP A 208 -23.55 -17.85 -1.11
CA ASP A 208 -24.23 -16.58 -0.83
C ASP A 208 -23.82 -15.49 -1.85
N ALA A 209 -22.50 -15.37 -2.16
CA ALA A 209 -21.96 -14.31 -3.01
C ALA A 209 -22.02 -14.63 -4.51
N LYS A 210 -21.76 -15.87 -4.90
CA LYS A 210 -21.74 -16.28 -6.30
C LYS A 210 -23.03 -15.93 -7.06
N PRO A 211 -24.23 -16.23 -6.54
CA PRO A 211 -25.48 -15.85 -7.24
C PRO A 211 -25.61 -14.32 -7.40
N VAL A 212 -25.09 -13.53 -6.45
CA VAL A 212 -25.11 -12.07 -6.52
C VAL A 212 -24.15 -11.57 -7.61
N VAL A 213 -22.93 -12.11 -7.70
CA VAL A 213 -21.97 -11.75 -8.76
C VAL A 213 -22.49 -12.15 -10.13
N GLU A 214 -23.06 -13.35 -10.28
CA GLU A 214 -23.69 -13.80 -11.53
C GLU A 214 -24.89 -12.92 -11.92
N GLY A 215 -25.70 -12.52 -10.94
CA GLY A 215 -26.80 -11.55 -11.15
C GLY A 215 -26.29 -10.20 -11.60
N PHE A 216 -25.21 -9.70 -10.99
CA PHE A 216 -24.55 -8.47 -11.38
C PHE A 216 -23.99 -8.53 -12.81
N MET A 217 -23.40 -9.65 -13.21
CA MET A 217 -22.90 -9.84 -14.58
C MET A 217 -24.04 -9.83 -15.61
N ARG A 218 -25.17 -10.52 -15.34
CA ARG A 218 -26.36 -10.48 -16.20
C ARG A 218 -26.94 -9.07 -16.30
N TRP A 219 -27.03 -8.37 -15.17
CA TRP A 219 -27.45 -6.98 -15.14
C TRP A 219 -26.52 -6.10 -16.02
N LEU A 220 -25.20 -6.27 -15.89
CA LEU A 220 -24.21 -5.52 -16.67
C LEU A 220 -24.37 -5.73 -18.18
N ASP A 221 -24.60 -6.98 -18.61
CA ASP A 221 -24.80 -7.33 -20.02
C ASP A 221 -26.04 -6.68 -20.63
N GLY A 222 -27.04 -6.39 -19.82
CA GLY A 222 -28.24 -5.68 -20.23
C GLY A 222 -28.11 -4.15 -20.24
N GLN A 223 -26.96 -3.57 -19.91
CA GLN A 223 -26.80 -2.12 -19.86
C GLN A 223 -26.32 -1.55 -21.19
N HIS A 224 -27.08 -0.61 -21.75
CA HIS A 224 -26.75 0.11 -22.98
C HIS A 224 -26.91 1.64 -22.75
N PRO A 225 -26.05 2.26 -21.90
CA PRO A 225 -26.16 3.66 -21.57
C PRO A 225 -25.82 4.57 -22.75
N GLU A 226 -26.29 5.80 -22.69
CA GLU A 226 -25.93 6.84 -23.64
C GLU A 226 -24.42 7.10 -23.60
N LYS A 227 -23.77 7.10 -24.78
CA LYS A 227 -22.34 7.27 -24.94
C LYS A 227 -21.84 8.59 -24.33
N GLY A 228 -20.78 8.51 -23.53
CA GLY A 228 -20.17 9.64 -22.83
C GLY A 228 -20.86 10.02 -21.51
N SER A 229 -22.00 9.40 -21.18
CA SER A 229 -22.65 9.61 -19.88
C SER A 229 -21.81 9.08 -18.70
N ARG A 230 -22.17 9.46 -17.47
CA ARG A 230 -21.54 8.88 -16.26
C ARG A 230 -21.81 7.39 -16.15
N MET A 231 -22.98 6.94 -16.56
CA MET A 231 -23.33 5.52 -16.59
C MET A 231 -22.53 4.74 -17.62
N ASP A 232 -22.29 5.31 -18.81
CA ASP A 232 -21.43 4.72 -19.84
C ASP A 232 -20.00 4.50 -19.34
N ARG A 233 -19.44 5.49 -18.63
CA ARG A 233 -18.12 5.35 -17.98
C ARG A 233 -18.09 4.25 -16.93
N ALA A 234 -19.16 4.14 -16.11
CA ALA A 234 -19.27 3.09 -15.12
C ALA A 234 -19.36 1.70 -15.77
N VAL A 235 -20.22 1.54 -16.75
CA VAL A 235 -20.40 0.27 -17.49
C VAL A 235 -19.12 -0.13 -18.20
N THR A 236 -18.49 0.79 -18.95
CA THR A 236 -17.21 0.55 -19.63
C THR A 236 -16.10 0.15 -18.66
N TYR A 237 -16.02 0.83 -17.49
CA TYR A 237 -15.06 0.47 -16.45
C TYR A 237 -15.25 -0.97 -15.97
N ILE A 238 -16.49 -1.40 -15.76
CA ILE A 238 -16.82 -2.73 -15.26
C ILE A 238 -16.61 -3.79 -16.35
N GLN A 239 -17.07 -3.53 -17.58
CA GLN A 239 -16.93 -4.44 -18.73
C GLN A 239 -15.46 -4.76 -19.02
N ASN A 240 -14.56 -3.78 -18.93
CA ASN A 240 -13.12 -3.98 -19.11
C ASN A 240 -12.47 -4.87 -18.04
N ARG A 241 -13.22 -5.28 -17.01
CA ARG A 241 -12.78 -6.10 -15.87
C ARG A 241 -13.67 -7.31 -15.62
N LYS A 242 -14.58 -7.57 -16.55
CA LYS A 242 -15.62 -8.62 -16.40
C LYS A 242 -15.01 -10.00 -16.12
N ASP A 243 -13.89 -10.31 -16.77
CA ASP A 243 -13.13 -11.54 -16.60
C ASP A 243 -12.58 -11.75 -15.18
N THR A 244 -12.40 -10.65 -14.42
CA THR A 244 -11.85 -10.69 -13.06
C THR A 244 -12.90 -10.53 -11.96
N LEU A 245 -14.18 -10.30 -12.31
CA LEU A 245 -15.27 -10.16 -11.32
C LEU A 245 -15.46 -11.43 -10.48
N MET A 246 -15.34 -12.59 -11.10
CA MET A 246 -15.52 -13.88 -10.44
C MET A 246 -14.33 -14.29 -9.56
N THR A 247 -13.16 -13.68 -9.76
CA THR A 247 -11.94 -14.07 -9.04
C THR A 247 -12.03 -13.84 -7.52
N TYR A 248 -12.91 -12.94 -7.06
CA TYR A 248 -13.25 -12.78 -5.66
C TYR A 248 -13.78 -14.08 -5.02
N LEU A 249 -14.44 -14.92 -5.80
CA LEU A 249 -15.06 -16.15 -5.33
C LEU A 249 -14.10 -17.35 -5.23
N GLU A 250 -12.87 -17.22 -5.74
CA GLU A 250 -11.95 -18.36 -5.85
C GLU A 250 -11.22 -18.67 -4.53
N ASP A 251 -11.10 -17.71 -3.63
CA ASP A 251 -10.42 -17.90 -2.35
C ASP A 251 -11.06 -17.04 -1.25
N GLY A 252 -11.28 -17.63 -0.08
CA GLY A 252 -11.85 -16.93 1.09
C GLY A 252 -10.95 -15.84 1.70
N ARG A 253 -9.69 -15.72 1.24
CA ARG A 253 -8.76 -14.64 1.62
C ARG A 253 -8.91 -13.41 0.74
N CYS A 254 -9.55 -13.53 -0.42
CA CYS A 254 -9.75 -12.42 -1.34
C CYS A 254 -10.67 -11.36 -0.74
N SER A 255 -10.24 -10.09 -0.73
CA SER A 255 -11.04 -8.94 -0.31
C SER A 255 -11.81 -8.34 -1.48
N LEU A 256 -12.93 -7.69 -1.21
CA LEU A 256 -13.71 -6.92 -2.19
C LEU A 256 -13.09 -5.58 -2.55
N SER A 257 -12.18 -5.05 -1.71
CA SER A 257 -11.64 -3.71 -1.92
C SER A 257 -10.13 -3.63 -1.73
N ASN A 258 -9.51 -2.72 -2.49
CA ASN A 258 -8.11 -2.33 -2.36
C ASN A 258 -7.89 -1.17 -1.37
N ASN A 259 -8.88 -0.84 -0.54
CA ASN A 259 -8.83 0.30 0.37
C ASN A 259 -7.63 0.24 1.34
N ALA A 260 -7.19 -0.97 1.70
CA ALA A 260 -6.03 -1.13 2.56
C ALA A 260 -4.75 -0.60 1.90
N SER A 261 -4.56 -0.80 0.58
CA SER A 261 -3.44 -0.22 -0.18
C SER A 261 -3.58 1.30 -0.29
N GLU A 262 -4.77 1.79 -0.66
CA GLU A 262 -5.02 3.23 -0.75
C GLU A 262 -4.71 3.94 0.58
N ASN A 263 -5.13 3.36 1.71
CA ASN A 263 -4.85 3.90 3.03
C ASN A 263 -3.35 3.86 3.36
N SER A 264 -2.63 2.81 2.94
CA SER A 264 -1.18 2.72 3.13
C SER A 264 -0.40 3.73 2.27
N LEU A 265 -0.94 4.20 1.14
CA LEU A 265 -0.31 5.27 0.35
C LEU A 265 -0.53 6.69 0.93
N ARG A 266 -1.53 6.88 1.79
CA ARG A 266 -1.86 8.22 2.35
C ARG A 266 -0.68 8.92 3.03
N PRO A 267 0.14 8.29 3.89
CA PRO A 267 1.29 8.94 4.52
C PRO A 267 2.25 9.54 3.48
N VAL A 268 2.55 8.79 2.42
CA VAL A 268 3.42 9.23 1.33
C VAL A 268 2.79 10.39 0.56
N THR A 269 1.50 10.32 0.25
CA THR A 269 0.80 11.39 -0.49
C THR A 269 0.65 12.67 0.33
N LEU A 270 0.46 12.57 1.64
CA LEU A 270 0.46 13.71 2.56
C LEU A 270 1.85 14.34 2.65
N GLY A 271 2.88 13.53 2.85
CA GLY A 271 4.27 13.99 2.88
C GLY A 271 4.63 14.73 1.60
N ARG A 272 4.31 14.15 0.43
CA ARG A 272 4.55 14.77 -0.86
C ARG A 272 3.91 16.17 -1.00
N LYS A 273 2.75 16.42 -0.42
CA LYS A 273 2.14 17.75 -0.42
C LYS A 273 2.97 18.78 0.35
N ASN A 274 3.82 18.36 1.30
CA ASN A 274 4.62 19.23 2.12
C ASN A 274 6.02 19.51 1.55
N TRP A 275 6.66 18.53 0.89
CA TRP A 275 8.01 18.71 0.32
C TRP A 275 8.08 18.65 -1.20
N LEU A 276 6.97 18.37 -1.89
CA LEU A 276 6.72 18.42 -3.33
C LEU A 276 7.54 17.41 -4.15
N PHE A 277 8.84 17.25 -3.93
CA PHE A 277 9.77 16.43 -4.71
C PHE A 277 10.86 15.79 -3.84
N SER A 278 11.57 14.82 -4.40
CA SER A 278 12.86 14.33 -3.93
C SER A 278 13.98 14.94 -4.79
N ASP A 279 15.11 15.31 -4.18
CA ASP A 279 16.23 15.90 -4.92
C ASP A 279 16.96 14.87 -5.79
N SER A 280 17.12 13.64 -5.28
CA SER A 280 17.87 12.56 -5.94
C SER A 280 17.15 11.20 -5.84
N GLN A 281 17.59 10.25 -6.65
CA GLN A 281 17.15 8.85 -6.59
C GLN A 281 17.48 8.21 -5.23
N ASP A 282 18.69 8.44 -4.72
CA ASP A 282 19.10 7.92 -3.40
C ASP A 282 18.19 8.44 -2.29
N GLY A 283 17.83 9.73 -2.36
CA GLY A 283 16.87 10.33 -1.43
C GLY A 283 15.47 9.76 -1.55
N ALA A 284 15.02 9.44 -2.77
CA ALA A 284 13.74 8.78 -3.02
C ALA A 284 13.74 7.35 -2.47
N ASN A 285 14.76 6.56 -2.80
CA ASN A 285 14.92 5.18 -2.29
C ASN A 285 15.00 5.15 -0.76
N ALA A 286 15.84 5.99 -0.16
CA ALA A 286 15.96 6.09 1.29
C ALA A 286 14.62 6.46 1.94
N SER A 287 13.85 7.36 1.32
CA SER A 287 12.52 7.72 1.81
C SER A 287 11.58 6.53 1.83
N MET A 288 11.60 5.67 0.80
CA MET A 288 10.74 4.48 0.75
C MET A 288 11.11 3.46 1.82
N ILE A 289 12.40 3.26 2.06
CA ILE A 289 12.87 2.38 3.13
C ILE A 289 12.40 2.91 4.50
N VAL A 290 12.57 4.21 4.78
CA VAL A 290 12.14 4.77 6.08
C VAL A 290 10.62 4.77 6.22
N TYR A 291 9.86 5.11 5.17
CA TYR A 291 8.39 4.97 5.20
C TYR A 291 7.97 3.53 5.51
N THR A 292 8.65 2.54 4.90
CA THR A 292 8.42 1.13 5.21
C THR A 292 8.60 0.86 6.71
N MET A 293 9.69 1.30 7.33
CA MET A 293 9.92 1.08 8.75
C MET A 293 8.87 1.76 9.63
N VAL A 294 8.50 2.99 9.30
CA VAL A 294 7.48 3.77 10.03
C VAL A 294 6.11 3.11 9.95
N GLU A 295 5.67 2.74 8.76
CA GLU A 295 4.35 2.15 8.56
C GLU A 295 4.27 0.69 9.06
N MET A 296 5.37 -0.06 8.98
CA MET A 296 5.50 -1.37 9.61
C MET A 296 5.38 -1.26 11.12
N ALA A 297 6.06 -0.31 11.77
CA ALA A 297 5.91 -0.07 13.21
C ALA A 297 4.45 0.22 13.59
N LYS A 298 3.80 1.15 12.89
CA LYS A 298 2.39 1.52 13.13
C LYS A 298 1.45 0.32 12.96
N ALA A 299 1.63 -0.46 11.88
CA ALA A 299 0.82 -1.63 11.60
C ALA A 299 0.91 -2.72 12.67
N HIS A 300 2.00 -2.73 13.45
CA HIS A 300 2.24 -3.67 14.56
C HIS A 300 2.04 -3.06 15.94
N GLY A 301 1.51 -1.83 16.01
CA GLY A 301 1.23 -1.14 17.28
C GLY A 301 2.48 -0.68 18.04
N LEU A 302 3.62 -0.57 17.34
CA LEU A 302 4.85 -0.03 17.91
C LEU A 302 4.93 1.48 17.69
N HIS A 303 5.57 2.19 18.63
CA HIS A 303 5.89 3.59 18.41
C HIS A 303 7.01 3.72 17.35
N PRO A 304 6.81 4.40 16.21
CA PRO A 304 7.76 4.42 15.12
C PRO A 304 9.16 4.95 15.51
N TYR A 305 9.24 5.93 16.42
CA TYR A 305 10.51 6.42 16.94
C TYR A 305 11.30 5.33 17.66
N ASN A 306 10.64 4.60 18.59
CA ASN A 306 11.29 3.54 19.35
C ASN A 306 11.74 2.40 18.43
N TYR A 307 10.93 2.08 17.42
CA TYR A 307 11.28 1.06 16.45
C TYR A 307 12.46 1.47 15.57
N LEU A 308 12.47 2.68 15.02
CA LEU A 308 13.61 3.19 14.26
C LEU A 308 14.88 3.24 15.13
N LYS A 309 14.76 3.69 16.38
CA LYS A 309 15.88 3.70 17.33
C LYS A 309 16.41 2.29 17.55
N TYR A 310 15.52 1.33 17.83
CA TYR A 310 15.89 -0.08 18.04
C TYR A 310 16.64 -0.66 16.84
N LEU A 311 16.15 -0.45 15.61
CA LEU A 311 16.82 -0.91 14.40
C LEU A 311 18.22 -0.30 14.24
N LEU A 312 18.34 1.00 14.46
CA LEU A 312 19.61 1.71 14.28
C LEU A 312 20.63 1.44 15.38
N ASP A 313 20.18 1.19 16.60
CA ASP A 313 21.05 0.74 17.70
C ASP A 313 21.56 -0.69 17.44
N SER A 314 20.73 -1.54 16.85
CA SER A 314 21.07 -2.91 16.46
C SER A 314 22.02 -2.97 15.24
N ARG A 315 22.03 -1.94 14.39
CA ARG A 315 22.90 -1.79 13.20
C ARG A 315 22.95 -3.04 12.31
N PRO A 316 21.80 -3.57 11.84
CA PRO A 316 21.84 -4.70 10.93
C PRO A 316 22.62 -4.33 9.67
N GLY A 317 23.48 -5.20 9.19
CA GLY A 317 24.31 -5.01 8.01
C GLY A 317 24.17 -6.18 7.03
N THR A 318 24.99 -6.19 5.99
CA THR A 318 24.96 -7.23 4.95
C THR A 318 25.25 -8.64 5.48
N ASN A 319 25.91 -8.75 6.62
CA ASN A 319 26.26 -10.04 7.25
C ASN A 319 25.23 -10.47 8.33
N THR A 320 24.17 -9.67 8.56
CA THR A 320 23.13 -10.02 9.53
C THR A 320 22.32 -11.20 9.00
N THR A 321 22.22 -12.25 9.78
CA THR A 321 21.49 -13.48 9.41
C THR A 321 19.99 -13.28 9.38
N ASP A 322 19.27 -14.14 8.64
CA ASP A 322 17.79 -14.11 8.62
C ASP A 322 17.17 -14.34 10.01
N ALA A 323 17.82 -15.11 10.89
CA ALA A 323 17.38 -15.30 12.26
C ALA A 323 17.46 -13.99 13.06
N GLU A 324 18.55 -13.25 12.94
CA GLU A 324 18.71 -11.94 13.59
C GLU A 324 17.75 -10.91 12.98
N LEU A 325 17.56 -10.89 11.66
CA LEU A 325 16.59 -10.01 11.00
C LEU A 325 15.15 -10.32 11.43
N LYS A 326 14.83 -11.59 11.66
CA LYS A 326 13.53 -12.01 12.21
C LYS A 326 13.30 -11.44 13.61
N ASP A 327 14.33 -11.39 14.44
CA ASP A 327 14.26 -10.80 15.79
C ASP A 327 14.04 -9.28 15.75
N LEU A 328 14.55 -8.62 14.70
CA LEU A 328 14.36 -7.19 14.47
C LEU A 328 12.99 -6.84 13.86
N ALA A 329 12.26 -7.81 13.33
CA ALA A 329 10.97 -7.56 12.69
C ALA A 329 9.93 -7.06 13.72
N PRO A 330 9.02 -6.12 13.34
CA PRO A 330 8.13 -5.46 14.29
C PRO A 330 7.07 -6.41 14.88
N TRP A 331 6.88 -7.59 14.29
CA TRP A 331 6.02 -8.65 14.82
C TRP A 331 6.73 -9.59 15.79
N SER A 332 8.06 -9.46 15.94
CA SER A 332 8.81 -10.30 16.89
C SER A 332 8.53 -9.91 18.34
N GLU A 333 8.63 -10.87 19.23
CA GLU A 333 8.50 -10.63 20.68
C GLU A 333 9.62 -9.69 21.17
N LYS A 334 10.85 -9.90 20.67
CA LYS A 334 12.01 -9.08 21.03
C LYS A 334 11.80 -7.61 20.67
N ALA A 335 11.38 -7.30 19.42
CA ALA A 335 11.10 -5.94 19.02
C ALA A 335 9.98 -5.30 19.86
N ARG A 336 8.93 -6.05 20.20
CA ARG A 336 7.83 -5.58 21.07
C ARG A 336 8.33 -5.21 22.46
N ILE A 337 9.18 -6.04 23.06
CA ILE A 337 9.76 -5.77 24.38
C ILE A 337 10.65 -4.54 24.33
N GLU A 338 11.59 -4.49 23.38
CA GLU A 338 12.56 -3.40 23.27
C GLU A 338 11.89 -2.04 22.97
N CYS A 339 10.89 -2.02 22.07
CA CYS A 339 10.21 -0.78 21.69
C CYS A 339 9.19 -0.29 22.75
N ASN A 340 8.75 -1.14 23.68
CA ASN A 340 7.83 -0.76 24.76
C ASN A 340 8.55 -0.45 26.09
N LYS A 341 9.86 -0.61 26.18
CA LYS A 341 10.64 -0.14 27.33
C LYS A 341 10.44 1.38 27.45
N LYS A 342 9.97 1.85 28.59
CA LYS A 342 9.96 3.30 28.88
C LYS A 342 11.40 3.78 28.84
N SER A 343 11.68 4.82 28.10
CA SER A 343 12.98 5.51 28.17
C SER A 343 13.15 6.01 29.60
N GLU A 344 14.08 5.43 30.34
CA GLU A 344 14.55 5.95 31.63
C GLU A 344 15.23 7.30 31.44
#